data_3f2e55fe5d0d00d214a326e2887aaa2c
#
_entry.id   3f2e55fe5d0d00d214a326e2887aaa2c
#
_cell.length_a   1.000
_cell.length_b   1.000
_cell.length_c   1.000
_cell.angle_alpha   90.00
_cell.angle_beta   90.00
_cell.angle_gamma   90.00
#
_symmetry.space_group_name_H-M   'P 1'
#
loop_
_entity.id
_entity.type
_entity.pdbx_description
1 polymer ?
#
loop_
_entity_poly.entity_id
_entity_poly.type
_entity_poly.pdbx_seq_one_letter_code
_entity_poly.pdbx_strand_id
1 'polypeptide(L)'
;MGDDGRFDDGAWVRTLAGFAAMVLLSGCVSADEIAKREREADGYYKQGLSNMESNQQQAVVSFQKALQSNPDNVDARYALGSIHFLRKEFADAEREFRRCIELMPENGEALNFYGRTLIELKRLPEAVAVLRKTTALPLYATPDVAYTNLGSALQLLGDHAGALRAYQEAIKIDPPTVPRALLYLEMGRIYVMRGEYASAREALAQVTALDPQGTAGAEARKLMQKMR
;
A
#
# COMPACT_ATOMS: atom_id res chain seq x y z
N MET A 1 -43.28 -54.55 -42.78
CA MET A 1 -42.59 -55.00 -41.62
C MET A 1 -41.85 -53.72 -41.11
N GLY A 2 -42.53 -52.98 -40.23
CA GLY A 2 -42.04 -51.75 -39.66
C GLY A 2 -41.37 -52.07 -38.33
N ASP A 3 -40.24 -51.48 -38.11
CA ASP A 3 -39.54 -51.49 -36.83
C ASP A 3 -39.65 -50.05 -36.20
N ASP A 4 -40.55 -49.96 -35.20
CA ASP A 4 -40.79 -48.70 -34.46
C ASP A 4 -39.76 -48.55 -33.36
N GLY A 5 -38.64 -47.95 -33.71
CA GLY A 5 -37.64 -47.52 -32.74
C GLY A 5 -38.19 -46.38 -31.85
N ARG A 6 -38.84 -46.70 -30.75
CA ARG A 6 -39.15 -45.71 -29.70
C ARG A 6 -37.89 -45.37 -28.94
N PHE A 7 -37.36 -44.15 -29.17
CA PHE A 7 -36.36 -43.56 -28.30
C PHE A 7 -37.02 -43.22 -26.94
N ASP A 8 -36.49 -43.79 -25.89
CA ASP A 8 -36.93 -43.53 -24.51
C ASP A 8 -36.30 -42.21 -24.02
N ASP A 9 -37.02 -41.10 -24.27
CA ASP A 9 -36.61 -39.75 -23.86
C ASP A 9 -36.65 -39.50 -22.32
N GLY A 10 -37.11 -40.51 -21.55
CA GLY A 10 -37.30 -40.38 -20.10
C GLY A 10 -36.02 -40.56 -19.26
N ALA A 11 -35.01 -41.24 -19.81
CA ALA A 11 -33.79 -41.54 -19.02
C ALA A 11 -32.82 -40.37 -18.91
N TRP A 12 -32.73 -39.53 -19.92
CA TRP A 12 -31.82 -38.37 -19.95
C TRP A 12 -32.28 -37.21 -19.08
N VAL A 13 -33.60 -37.01 -18.95
CA VAL A 13 -34.16 -35.91 -18.13
C VAL A 13 -33.96 -36.20 -16.65
N ARG A 14 -34.00 -37.46 -16.21
CA ARG A 14 -33.74 -37.83 -14.81
C ARG A 14 -32.28 -37.70 -14.39
N THR A 15 -31.32 -37.92 -15.27
CA THR A 15 -29.89 -37.76 -15.00
C THR A 15 -29.49 -36.29 -14.93
N LEU A 16 -30.05 -35.41 -15.77
CA LEU A 16 -29.78 -33.97 -15.74
C LEU A 16 -30.39 -33.29 -14.50
N ALA A 17 -31.59 -33.72 -14.08
CA ALA A 17 -32.22 -33.22 -12.83
C ALA A 17 -31.43 -33.62 -11.57
N GLY A 18 -30.83 -34.83 -11.55
CA GLY A 18 -29.96 -35.29 -10.47
C GLY A 18 -28.63 -34.51 -10.37
N PHE A 19 -28.04 -34.16 -11.51
CA PHE A 19 -26.82 -33.35 -11.57
C PHE A 19 -27.07 -31.89 -11.16
N ALA A 20 -28.18 -31.28 -11.60
CA ALA A 20 -28.55 -29.92 -11.22
C ALA A 20 -28.86 -29.80 -9.73
N ALA A 21 -29.49 -30.80 -9.10
CA ALA A 21 -29.75 -30.82 -7.66
C ALA A 21 -28.46 -31.01 -6.83
N MET A 22 -27.46 -31.75 -7.35
CA MET A 22 -26.20 -31.99 -6.64
C MET A 22 -25.26 -30.78 -6.68
N VAL A 23 -25.35 -29.93 -7.71
CA VAL A 23 -24.59 -28.68 -7.79
C VAL A 23 -25.17 -27.57 -6.90
N LEU A 24 -26.46 -27.61 -6.57
CA LEU A 24 -27.10 -26.63 -5.67
C LEU A 24 -26.94 -26.96 -4.17
N LEU A 25 -26.41 -28.13 -3.81
CA LEU A 25 -26.14 -28.52 -2.41
C LEU A 25 -24.70 -28.22 -1.96
N SER A 26 -23.81 -27.75 -2.85
CA SER A 26 -22.48 -27.35 -2.46
C SER A 26 -22.48 -25.91 -1.93
N GLY A 27 -22.84 -25.76 -0.65
CA GLY A 27 -22.26 -24.76 0.22
C GLY A 27 -22.94 -23.40 0.29
N CYS A 28 -24.21 -23.33 0.65
CA CYS A 28 -24.68 -22.16 1.39
C CYS A 28 -24.04 -22.22 2.79
N VAL A 29 -22.89 -21.56 2.95
CA VAL A 29 -22.35 -21.29 4.29
C VAL A 29 -23.42 -20.48 5.03
N SER A 30 -23.86 -20.94 6.21
CA SER A 30 -24.88 -20.22 6.98
C SER A 30 -24.36 -18.85 7.42
N ALA A 31 -25.26 -17.88 7.60
CA ALA A 31 -24.90 -16.57 8.13
C ALA A 31 -24.19 -16.68 9.49
N ASP A 32 -24.59 -17.64 10.33
CA ASP A 32 -23.95 -17.91 11.62
C ASP A 32 -22.50 -18.40 11.46
N GLU A 33 -22.23 -19.24 10.46
CA GLU A 33 -20.87 -19.73 10.20
C GLU A 33 -19.99 -18.61 9.65
N ILE A 34 -20.53 -17.72 8.79
CA ILE A 34 -19.81 -16.51 8.32
C ILE A 34 -19.49 -15.62 9.50
N ALA A 35 -20.47 -15.28 10.34
CA ALA A 35 -20.26 -14.45 11.52
C ALA A 35 -19.29 -15.06 12.52
N LYS A 36 -19.25 -16.39 12.64
CA LYS A 36 -18.26 -17.10 13.46
C LYS A 36 -16.85 -16.93 12.89
N ARG A 37 -16.66 -17.14 11.58
CA ARG A 37 -15.37 -16.98 10.92
C ARG A 37 -14.85 -15.55 11.00
N GLU A 38 -15.72 -14.55 10.87
CA GLU A 38 -15.36 -13.16 11.05
C GLU A 38 -14.87 -12.87 12.48
N ARG A 39 -15.56 -13.37 13.51
CA ARG A 39 -15.11 -13.24 14.91
C ARG A 39 -13.78 -13.95 15.18
N GLU A 40 -13.57 -15.12 14.60
CA GLU A 40 -12.29 -15.84 14.70
C GLU A 40 -11.17 -15.04 14.03
N ALA A 41 -11.42 -14.50 12.84
CA ALA A 41 -10.45 -13.66 12.12
C ALA A 41 -10.07 -12.41 12.91
N ASP A 42 -11.07 -11.72 13.50
CA ASP A 42 -10.84 -10.57 14.37
C ASP A 42 -10.03 -10.94 15.63
N GLY A 43 -10.32 -12.09 16.23
CA GLY A 43 -9.55 -12.61 17.37
C GLY A 43 -8.09 -12.86 17.02
N TYR A 44 -7.82 -13.52 15.90
CA TYR A 44 -6.45 -13.73 15.42
C TYR A 44 -5.76 -12.42 15.00
N TYR A 45 -6.49 -11.48 14.38
CA TYR A 45 -5.95 -10.17 14.06
C TYR A 45 -5.49 -9.42 15.32
N LYS A 46 -6.31 -9.34 16.36
CA LYS A 46 -5.96 -8.73 17.66
C LYS A 46 -4.75 -9.40 18.31
N GLN A 47 -4.68 -10.73 18.23
CA GLN A 47 -3.52 -11.49 18.70
C GLN A 47 -2.26 -11.12 17.90
N GLY A 48 -2.39 -10.95 16.57
CA GLY A 48 -1.32 -10.48 15.71
C GLY A 48 -0.80 -9.11 16.13
N LEU A 49 -1.71 -8.15 16.37
CA LEU A 49 -1.35 -6.81 16.84
C LEU A 49 -0.59 -6.85 18.16
N SER A 50 -1.03 -7.66 19.13
CA SER A 50 -0.36 -7.75 20.43
C SER A 50 1.06 -8.35 20.35
N ASN A 51 1.35 -9.12 19.30
CA ASN A 51 2.66 -9.71 19.06
C ASN A 51 3.57 -8.86 18.15
N MET A 52 3.07 -7.78 17.57
CA MET A 52 3.81 -6.98 16.56
C MET A 52 5.17 -6.50 17.05
N GLU A 53 5.25 -6.03 18.29
CA GLU A 53 6.48 -5.48 18.87
C GLU A 53 7.35 -6.56 19.52
N SER A 54 6.74 -7.54 20.20
CA SER A 54 7.46 -8.52 21.01
C SER A 54 7.90 -9.76 20.23
N ASN A 55 7.10 -10.20 19.25
CA ASN A 55 7.34 -11.40 18.45
C ASN A 55 6.73 -11.29 17.06
N GLN A 56 7.42 -10.62 16.16
CA GLN A 56 6.94 -10.40 14.80
C GLN A 56 6.66 -11.69 14.03
N GLN A 57 7.37 -12.79 14.32
CA GLN A 57 7.09 -14.09 13.68
C GLN A 57 5.74 -14.65 14.14
N GLN A 58 5.42 -14.52 15.41
CA GLN A 58 4.11 -14.93 15.95
C GLN A 58 2.99 -14.02 15.43
N ALA A 59 3.27 -12.72 15.22
CA ALA A 59 2.32 -11.80 14.58
C ALA A 59 1.96 -12.26 13.16
N VAL A 60 2.96 -12.63 12.34
CA VAL A 60 2.72 -13.17 10.99
C VAL A 60 1.83 -14.41 11.03
N VAL A 61 2.12 -15.38 11.92
CA VAL A 61 1.30 -16.59 12.06
C VAL A 61 -0.15 -16.22 12.44
N SER A 62 -0.33 -15.27 13.34
CA SER A 62 -1.66 -14.83 13.77
C SER A 62 -2.44 -14.15 12.63
N PHE A 63 -1.80 -13.25 11.86
CA PHE A 63 -2.45 -12.63 10.68
C PHE A 63 -2.77 -13.66 9.60
N GLN A 64 -1.90 -14.64 9.37
CA GLN A 64 -2.20 -15.74 8.44
C GLN A 64 -3.41 -16.56 8.88
N LYS A 65 -3.56 -16.84 10.19
CA LYS A 65 -4.75 -17.50 10.73
C LYS A 65 -6.00 -16.64 10.57
N ALA A 66 -5.89 -15.32 10.78
CA ALA A 66 -6.99 -14.39 10.49
C ALA A 66 -7.45 -14.50 9.04
N LEU A 67 -6.51 -14.56 8.08
CA LEU A 67 -6.81 -14.71 6.66
C LEU A 67 -7.31 -16.12 6.28
N GLN A 68 -6.97 -17.15 7.04
CA GLN A 68 -7.58 -18.48 6.87
C GLN A 68 -9.05 -18.49 7.28
N SER A 69 -9.41 -17.79 8.37
CA SER A 69 -10.79 -17.67 8.83
C SER A 69 -11.60 -16.71 7.96
N ASN A 70 -11.04 -15.56 7.60
CA ASN A 70 -11.66 -14.59 6.67
C ASN A 70 -10.62 -14.10 5.65
N PRO A 71 -10.62 -14.65 4.42
CA PRO A 71 -9.69 -14.25 3.36
C PRO A 71 -9.80 -12.77 2.94
N ASP A 72 -10.91 -12.12 3.22
CA ASP A 72 -11.17 -10.73 2.86
C ASP A 72 -10.97 -9.75 4.04
N ASN A 73 -10.31 -10.20 5.12
CA ASN A 73 -9.93 -9.33 6.23
C ASN A 73 -8.83 -8.36 5.78
N VAL A 74 -9.23 -7.13 5.45
CA VAL A 74 -8.35 -6.07 4.92
C VAL A 74 -7.28 -5.68 5.93
N ASP A 75 -7.62 -5.61 7.21
CA ASP A 75 -6.69 -5.19 8.26
C ASP A 75 -5.58 -6.21 8.48
N ALA A 76 -5.90 -7.50 8.48
CA ALA A 76 -4.89 -8.56 8.57
C ALA A 76 -3.96 -8.58 7.34
N ARG A 77 -4.50 -8.34 6.13
CA ARG A 77 -3.69 -8.21 4.91
C ARG A 77 -2.77 -7.01 4.98
N TYR A 78 -3.30 -5.86 5.38
CA TYR A 78 -2.50 -4.66 5.52
C TYR A 78 -1.36 -4.84 6.53
N ALA A 79 -1.65 -5.44 7.69
CA ALA A 79 -0.64 -5.72 8.71
C ALA A 79 0.43 -6.69 8.19
N LEU A 80 0.02 -7.76 7.50
CA LEU A 80 0.95 -8.73 6.91
C LEU A 80 1.81 -8.10 5.82
N GLY A 81 1.19 -7.33 4.92
CA GLY A 81 1.90 -6.57 3.88
C GLY A 81 2.92 -5.59 4.46
N SER A 82 2.58 -4.92 5.56
CA SER A 82 3.49 -4.00 6.26
C SER A 82 4.69 -4.74 6.86
N ILE A 83 4.48 -5.92 7.43
CA ILE A 83 5.61 -6.76 7.93
C ILE A 83 6.50 -7.20 6.77
N HIS A 84 5.93 -7.67 5.67
CA HIS A 84 6.70 -8.05 4.48
C HIS A 84 7.50 -6.88 3.93
N PHE A 85 6.90 -5.69 3.88
CA PHE A 85 7.60 -4.47 3.46
C PHE A 85 8.81 -4.15 4.35
N LEU A 86 8.65 -4.20 5.67
CA LEU A 86 9.73 -3.96 6.64
C LEU A 86 10.86 -5.00 6.52
N ARG A 87 10.52 -6.23 6.17
CA ARG A 87 11.49 -7.31 5.91
C ARG A 87 12.11 -7.24 4.52
N LYS A 88 11.74 -6.25 3.69
CA LYS A 88 12.15 -6.11 2.29
C LYS A 88 11.69 -7.27 1.39
N GLU A 89 10.67 -7.98 1.80
CA GLU A 89 9.99 -9.04 1.04
C GLU A 89 8.95 -8.38 0.13
N PHE A 90 9.43 -7.55 -0.82
CA PHE A 90 8.57 -6.61 -1.56
C PHE A 90 7.54 -7.29 -2.48
N ALA A 91 7.85 -8.48 -3.01
CA ALA A 91 6.89 -9.24 -3.81
C ALA A 91 5.70 -9.74 -2.98
N ASP A 92 5.95 -10.15 -1.74
CA ASP A 92 4.90 -10.58 -0.81
C ASP A 92 4.10 -9.38 -0.30
N ALA A 93 4.78 -8.27 0.02
CA ALA A 93 4.12 -7.00 0.38
C ALA A 93 3.20 -6.52 -0.75
N GLU A 94 3.67 -6.55 -2.00
CA GLU A 94 2.88 -6.18 -3.18
C GLU A 94 1.58 -6.99 -3.26
N ARG A 95 1.67 -8.31 -3.08
CA ARG A 95 0.50 -9.21 -3.16
C ARG A 95 -0.55 -8.84 -2.12
N GLU A 96 -0.13 -8.61 -0.87
CA GLU A 96 -1.05 -8.29 0.21
C GLU A 96 -1.68 -6.89 0.03
N PHE A 97 -0.89 -5.87 -0.29
CA PHE A 97 -1.43 -4.52 -0.52
C PHE A 97 -2.32 -4.44 -1.76
N ARG A 98 -1.99 -5.14 -2.83
CA ARG A 98 -2.85 -5.22 -4.02
C ARG A 98 -4.22 -5.78 -3.63
N ARG A 99 -4.27 -6.85 -2.86
CA ARG A 99 -5.53 -7.42 -2.41
C ARG A 99 -6.30 -6.48 -1.48
N CYS A 100 -5.60 -5.70 -0.62
CA CYS A 100 -6.24 -4.66 0.19
C CYS A 100 -6.97 -3.63 -0.69
N ILE A 101 -6.32 -3.12 -1.73
CA ILE A 101 -6.93 -2.08 -2.59
C ILE A 101 -7.97 -2.63 -3.57
N GLU A 102 -7.96 -3.93 -3.88
CA GLU A 102 -9.07 -4.61 -4.58
C GLU A 102 -10.33 -4.66 -3.72
N LEU A 103 -10.16 -4.98 -2.42
CA LEU A 103 -11.27 -5.06 -1.46
C LEU A 103 -11.75 -3.68 -1.01
N MET A 104 -10.83 -2.74 -0.82
CA MET A 104 -11.10 -1.39 -0.35
C MET A 104 -10.32 -0.36 -1.18
N PRO A 105 -10.85 0.08 -2.35
CA PRO A 105 -10.14 0.91 -3.33
C PRO A 105 -9.74 2.31 -2.83
N GLU A 106 -10.30 2.78 -1.72
CA GLU A 106 -10.01 4.07 -1.10
C GLU A 106 -9.23 3.93 0.22
N ASN A 107 -8.68 2.75 0.51
CA ASN A 107 -7.78 2.59 1.65
C ASN A 107 -6.46 3.32 1.37
N GLY A 108 -6.35 4.56 1.88
CA GLY A 108 -5.21 5.44 1.64
C GLY A 108 -3.89 4.87 2.17
N GLU A 109 -3.92 4.20 3.32
CA GLU A 109 -2.73 3.57 3.90
C GLU A 109 -2.22 2.42 3.01
N ALA A 110 -3.12 1.54 2.57
CA ALA A 110 -2.75 0.45 1.67
C ALA A 110 -2.23 0.96 0.32
N LEU A 111 -2.89 1.98 -0.26
CA LEU A 111 -2.43 2.63 -1.49
C LEU A 111 -1.04 3.27 -1.33
N ASN A 112 -0.80 3.95 -0.21
CA ASN A 112 0.49 4.58 0.08
C ASN A 112 1.61 3.52 0.22
N PHE A 113 1.38 2.46 0.99
CA PHE A 113 2.35 1.37 1.11
C PHE A 113 2.53 0.60 -0.19
N TYR A 114 1.46 0.40 -0.97
CA TYR A 114 1.57 -0.20 -2.30
C TYR A 114 2.45 0.65 -3.23
N GLY A 115 2.23 1.97 -3.25
CA GLY A 115 3.08 2.90 -4.02
C GLY A 115 4.55 2.82 -3.60
N ARG A 116 4.85 2.80 -2.30
CA ARG A 116 6.21 2.60 -1.77
C ARG A 116 6.80 1.26 -2.18
N THR A 117 6.01 0.20 -2.11
CA THR A 117 6.43 -1.14 -2.55
C THR A 117 6.82 -1.15 -4.03
N LEU A 118 6.04 -0.48 -4.88
CA LEU A 118 6.35 -0.32 -6.30
C LEU A 118 7.63 0.48 -6.55
N ILE A 119 7.95 1.49 -5.71
CA ILE A 119 9.24 2.20 -5.77
C ILE A 119 10.40 1.23 -5.52
N GLU A 120 10.30 0.40 -4.48
CA GLU A 120 11.34 -0.59 -4.15
C GLU A 120 11.51 -1.64 -5.25
N LEU A 121 10.40 -2.05 -5.88
CA LEU A 121 10.38 -2.94 -7.04
C LEU A 121 10.83 -2.27 -8.36
N LYS A 122 11.20 -0.98 -8.33
CA LYS A 122 11.60 -0.16 -9.49
C LYS A 122 10.52 0.02 -10.56
N ARG A 123 9.27 -0.19 -10.20
CA ARG A 123 8.10 0.02 -11.07
C ARG A 123 7.58 1.45 -10.92
N LEU A 124 8.47 2.41 -11.22
CA LEU A 124 8.27 3.83 -10.93
C LEU A 124 7.03 4.46 -11.59
N PRO A 125 6.70 4.18 -12.89
CA PRO A 125 5.48 4.73 -13.48
C PRO A 125 4.20 4.29 -12.76
N GLU A 126 4.13 3.03 -12.33
CA GLU A 126 3.01 2.50 -11.58
C GLU A 126 2.94 3.10 -10.16
N ALA A 127 4.08 3.25 -9.50
CA ALA A 127 4.17 3.93 -8.20
C ALA A 127 3.61 5.36 -8.29
N VAL A 128 3.99 6.13 -9.31
CA VAL A 128 3.49 7.49 -9.53
C VAL A 128 1.97 7.48 -9.73
N ALA A 129 1.42 6.54 -10.52
CA ALA A 129 -0.01 6.45 -10.75
C ALA A 129 -0.80 6.18 -9.44
N VAL A 130 -0.32 5.21 -8.66
CA VAL A 130 -0.93 4.85 -7.36
C VAL A 130 -0.83 6.00 -6.36
N LEU A 131 0.35 6.61 -6.22
CA LEU A 131 0.56 7.71 -5.26
C LEU A 131 -0.23 8.97 -5.63
N ARG A 132 -0.42 9.27 -6.93
CA ARG A 132 -1.35 10.33 -7.38
C ARG A 132 -2.79 10.04 -6.94
N LYS A 133 -3.24 8.78 -7.05
CA LYS A 133 -4.55 8.39 -6.53
C LYS A 133 -4.62 8.61 -5.01
N THR A 134 -3.58 8.24 -4.27
CA THR A 134 -3.52 8.42 -2.81
C THR A 134 -3.60 9.91 -2.42
N THR A 135 -2.84 10.79 -3.09
CA THR A 135 -2.86 12.24 -2.81
C THR A 135 -4.19 12.91 -3.14
N ALA A 136 -5.05 12.29 -3.94
CA ALA A 136 -6.37 12.78 -4.29
C ALA A 136 -7.49 12.32 -3.32
N LEU A 137 -7.19 11.44 -2.37
CA LEU A 137 -8.17 10.96 -1.39
C LEU A 137 -8.48 12.04 -0.34
N PRO A 138 -9.73 12.50 -0.22
CA PRO A 138 -10.07 13.64 0.63
C PRO A 138 -9.97 13.35 2.14
N LEU A 139 -10.05 12.08 2.54
CA LEU A 139 -10.05 11.64 3.94
C LEU A 139 -8.78 10.88 4.32
N TYR A 140 -7.73 10.97 3.51
CA TYR A 140 -6.47 10.33 3.87
C TYR A 140 -5.78 11.09 5.01
N ALA A 141 -5.45 10.37 6.09
CA ALA A 141 -5.00 10.98 7.34
C ALA A 141 -3.61 11.65 7.26
N THR A 142 -2.73 11.16 6.37
CA THR A 142 -1.34 11.62 6.25
C THR A 142 -0.99 11.99 4.80
N PRO A 143 -1.66 13.02 4.23
CA PRO A 143 -1.46 13.39 2.81
C PRO A 143 -0.04 13.86 2.51
N ASP A 144 0.66 14.48 3.47
CA ASP A 144 2.06 14.87 3.34
C ASP A 144 2.99 13.67 3.13
N VAL A 145 2.70 12.51 3.76
CA VAL A 145 3.44 11.26 3.52
C VAL A 145 3.23 10.78 2.08
N ALA A 146 2.00 10.82 1.56
CA ALA A 146 1.72 10.43 0.18
C ALA A 146 2.38 11.38 -0.82
N TYR A 147 2.33 12.68 -0.61
CA TYR A 147 3.02 13.66 -1.45
C TYR A 147 4.53 13.48 -1.40
N THR A 148 5.11 13.16 -0.23
CA THR A 148 6.54 12.87 -0.08
C THR A 148 6.94 11.64 -0.90
N ASN A 149 6.17 10.55 -0.81
CA ASN A 149 6.42 9.34 -1.58
C ASN A 149 6.24 9.57 -3.10
N LEU A 150 5.24 10.38 -3.49
CA LEU A 150 5.06 10.79 -4.88
C LEU A 150 6.26 11.59 -5.38
N GLY A 151 6.75 12.55 -4.58
CA GLY A 151 7.96 13.32 -4.88
C GLY A 151 9.17 12.42 -5.10
N SER A 152 9.37 11.45 -4.21
CA SER A 152 10.46 10.47 -4.32
C SER A 152 10.34 9.61 -5.58
N ALA A 153 9.14 9.11 -5.91
CA ALA A 153 8.91 8.32 -7.12
C ALA A 153 9.19 9.14 -8.40
N LEU A 154 8.72 10.39 -8.45
CA LEU A 154 8.94 11.32 -9.58
C LEU A 154 10.42 11.68 -9.73
N GLN A 155 11.12 11.91 -8.62
CA GLN A 155 12.55 12.18 -8.61
C GLN A 155 13.36 11.00 -9.18
N LEU A 156 13.04 9.77 -8.73
CA LEU A 156 13.66 8.55 -9.26
C LEU A 156 13.34 8.32 -10.76
N LEU A 157 12.16 8.74 -11.20
CA LEU A 157 11.75 8.69 -12.60
C LEU A 157 12.43 9.78 -13.46
N GLY A 158 13.08 10.78 -12.83
CA GLY A 158 13.70 11.92 -13.52
C GLY A 158 12.77 13.13 -13.72
N ASP A 159 11.50 13.05 -13.30
CA ASP A 159 10.59 14.21 -13.32
C ASP A 159 10.87 15.11 -12.10
N HIS A 160 12.00 15.82 -12.16
CA HIS A 160 12.40 16.72 -11.07
C HIS A 160 11.41 17.88 -10.84
N ALA A 161 10.76 18.35 -11.91
CA ALA A 161 9.76 19.41 -11.77
C ALA A 161 8.50 18.90 -11.05
N GLY A 162 8.05 17.70 -11.39
CA GLY A 162 6.96 17.02 -10.69
C GLY A 162 7.30 16.73 -9.22
N ALA A 163 8.52 16.27 -8.95
CA ALA A 163 9.00 15.99 -7.59
C ALA A 163 8.98 17.25 -6.71
N LEU A 164 9.50 18.37 -7.21
CA LEU A 164 9.48 19.65 -6.50
C LEU A 164 8.05 20.09 -6.16
N ARG A 165 7.11 19.97 -7.12
CA ARG A 165 5.70 20.27 -6.84
C ARG A 165 5.11 19.39 -5.76
N ALA A 166 5.38 18.09 -5.80
CA ALA A 166 4.89 17.15 -4.79
C ALA A 166 5.44 17.50 -3.39
N TYR A 167 6.73 17.77 -3.25
CA TYR A 167 7.32 18.20 -1.97
C TYR A 167 6.75 19.54 -1.49
N GLN A 168 6.48 20.49 -2.39
CA GLN A 168 5.82 21.75 -2.04
C GLN A 168 4.41 21.55 -1.50
N GLU A 169 3.62 20.63 -2.09
CA GLU A 169 2.30 20.28 -1.55
C GLU A 169 2.43 19.62 -0.16
N ALA A 170 3.39 18.71 0.04
CA ALA A 170 3.63 18.10 1.35
C ALA A 170 3.95 19.15 2.43
N ILE A 171 4.74 20.19 2.11
CA ILE A 171 5.13 21.27 3.05
C ILE A 171 3.91 22.08 3.53
N LYS A 172 2.87 22.23 2.71
CA LYS A 172 1.66 23.00 3.05
C LYS A 172 0.76 22.32 4.07
N ILE A 173 0.91 21.01 4.26
CA ILE A 173 0.09 20.24 5.21
C ILE A 173 0.47 20.62 6.65
N ASP A 174 -0.55 20.84 7.47
CA ASP A 174 -0.40 21.24 8.88
C ASP A 174 -1.50 20.60 9.74
N PRO A 175 -1.16 19.85 10.82
CA PRO A 175 0.20 19.57 11.28
C PRO A 175 0.95 18.60 10.36
N PRO A 176 2.29 18.73 10.22
CA PRO A 176 3.06 17.85 9.35
C PRO A 176 3.33 16.51 10.05
N THR A 177 3.17 15.41 9.32
CA THR A 177 3.66 14.07 9.71
C THR A 177 5.12 13.91 9.32
N VAL A 178 5.50 14.43 8.14
CA VAL A 178 6.88 14.43 7.65
C VAL A 178 7.58 15.71 8.08
N PRO A 179 8.77 15.64 8.73
CA PRO A 179 9.54 16.84 9.07
C PRO A 179 9.84 17.69 7.82
N ARG A 180 9.41 18.95 7.83
CA ARG A 180 9.60 19.88 6.71
C ARG A 180 11.07 20.04 6.30
N ALA A 181 12.00 19.92 7.27
CA ALA A 181 13.44 19.94 7.00
C ALA A 181 13.86 18.86 5.98
N LEU A 182 13.27 17.66 6.03
CA LEU A 182 13.56 16.59 5.07
C LEU A 182 13.07 16.95 3.67
N LEU A 183 11.89 17.54 3.56
CA LEU A 183 11.31 17.96 2.27
C LEU A 183 12.15 19.06 1.62
N TYR A 184 12.56 20.08 2.38
CA TYR A 184 13.48 21.10 1.89
C TYR A 184 14.84 20.54 1.51
N LEU A 185 15.34 19.51 2.22
CA LEU A 185 16.60 18.85 1.87
C LEU A 185 16.50 18.15 0.51
N GLU A 186 15.43 17.41 0.26
CA GLU A 186 15.21 16.76 -1.05
C GLU A 186 15.08 17.80 -2.18
N MET A 187 14.33 18.88 -1.94
CA MET A 187 14.27 19.98 -2.91
C MET A 187 15.65 20.61 -3.17
N GLY A 188 16.43 20.83 -2.12
CA GLY A 188 17.79 21.34 -2.23
C GLY A 188 18.69 20.42 -3.05
N ARG A 189 18.60 19.10 -2.87
CA ARG A 189 19.33 18.10 -3.67
C ARG A 189 18.94 18.17 -5.16
N ILE A 190 17.65 18.30 -5.46
CA ILE A 190 17.18 18.45 -6.85
C ILE A 190 17.73 19.73 -7.47
N TYR A 191 17.65 20.87 -6.76
CA TYR A 191 18.18 22.13 -7.27
C TYR A 191 19.70 22.09 -7.50
N VAL A 192 20.47 21.44 -6.59
CA VAL A 192 21.91 21.23 -6.79
C VAL A 192 22.18 20.41 -8.05
N MET A 193 21.46 19.31 -8.25
CA MET A 193 21.57 18.43 -9.41
C MET A 193 21.29 19.16 -10.73
N ARG A 194 20.34 20.12 -10.71
CA ARG A 194 19.96 20.93 -11.86
C ARG A 194 20.86 22.16 -12.07
N GLY A 195 21.83 22.41 -11.17
CA GLY A 195 22.69 23.60 -11.21
C GLY A 195 21.99 24.89 -10.79
N GLU A 196 20.80 24.82 -10.21
CA GLU A 196 20.00 25.96 -9.75
C GLU A 196 20.46 26.38 -8.34
N TYR A 197 21.70 26.83 -8.24
CA TYR A 197 22.37 27.05 -6.94
C TYR A 197 21.71 28.14 -6.06
N ALA A 198 21.03 29.13 -6.64
CA ALA A 198 20.30 30.13 -5.88
C ALA A 198 19.13 29.48 -5.11
N SER A 199 18.27 28.73 -5.82
CA SER A 199 17.15 27.98 -5.21
C SER A 199 17.64 26.91 -4.25
N ALA A 200 18.78 26.25 -4.56
CA ALA A 200 19.40 25.29 -3.67
C ALA A 200 19.79 25.91 -2.33
N ARG A 201 20.44 27.09 -2.36
CA ARG A 201 20.83 27.79 -1.12
C ARG A 201 19.61 28.18 -0.30
N GLU A 202 18.56 28.66 -0.94
CA GLU A 202 17.30 29.02 -0.25
C GLU A 202 16.67 27.80 0.45
N ALA A 203 16.49 26.69 -0.28
CA ALA A 203 15.93 25.46 0.28
C ALA A 203 16.82 24.92 1.42
N LEU A 204 18.13 24.85 1.25
CA LEU A 204 19.07 24.36 2.27
C LEU A 204 19.20 25.29 3.48
N ALA A 205 18.95 26.60 3.32
CA ALA A 205 18.85 27.53 4.44
C ALA A 205 17.63 27.21 5.31
N GLN A 206 16.46 26.86 4.70
CA GLN A 206 15.32 26.38 5.46
C GLN A 206 15.63 25.11 6.25
N VAL A 207 16.38 24.16 5.68
CA VAL A 207 16.83 22.95 6.40
C VAL A 207 17.62 23.32 7.65
N THR A 208 18.62 24.21 7.51
CA THR A 208 19.47 24.59 8.64
C THR A 208 18.72 25.41 9.72
N ALA A 209 17.67 26.12 9.33
CA ALA A 209 16.81 26.83 10.26
C ALA A 209 15.89 25.87 11.06
N LEU A 210 15.33 24.85 10.38
CA LEU A 210 14.39 23.89 10.98
C LEU A 210 15.09 22.77 11.75
N ASP A 211 16.30 22.39 11.34
CA ASP A 211 17.08 21.29 11.93
C ASP A 211 18.55 21.71 12.11
N PRO A 212 18.85 22.70 12.98
CA PRO A 212 20.20 23.27 13.09
C PRO A 212 21.24 22.30 13.62
N GLN A 213 20.87 21.34 14.45
CA GLN A 213 21.78 20.37 15.09
C GLN A 213 21.61 18.93 14.60
N GLY A 214 20.58 18.65 13.82
CA GLY A 214 20.26 17.31 13.36
C GLY A 214 20.99 16.92 12.07
N THR A 215 20.67 15.72 11.62
CA THR A 215 21.33 15.10 10.47
C THR A 215 21.02 15.84 9.16
N ALA A 216 19.77 16.30 8.98
CA ALA A 216 19.38 17.04 7.78
C ALA A 216 20.14 18.37 7.69
N GLY A 217 20.26 19.13 8.79
CA GLY A 217 21.00 20.37 8.84
C GLY A 217 22.51 20.18 8.60
N ALA A 218 23.09 19.09 9.11
CA ALA A 218 24.49 18.76 8.84
C ALA A 218 24.71 18.49 7.33
N GLU A 219 23.80 17.75 6.69
CA GLU A 219 23.89 17.48 5.26
C GLU A 219 23.68 18.74 4.42
N ALA A 220 22.71 19.58 4.78
CA ALA A 220 22.47 20.84 4.12
C ALA A 220 23.75 21.73 4.12
N ARG A 221 24.44 21.85 5.25
CA ARG A 221 25.70 22.57 5.34
C ARG A 221 26.77 21.99 4.41
N LYS A 222 26.89 20.66 4.38
CA LYS A 222 27.84 19.98 3.46
C LYS A 222 27.53 20.25 1.98
N LEU A 223 26.25 20.25 1.61
CA LEU A 223 25.85 20.58 0.24
C LEU A 223 26.15 22.04 -0.10
N MET A 224 25.87 22.98 0.80
CA MET A 224 26.18 24.41 0.61
C MET A 224 27.67 24.67 0.48
N GLN A 225 28.54 23.94 1.19
CA GLN A 225 30.00 24.04 1.02
C GLN A 225 30.48 23.60 -0.35
N LYS A 226 29.85 22.57 -0.94
CA LYS A 226 30.22 22.08 -2.28
C LYS A 226 29.81 23.01 -3.43
N MET A 227 28.91 23.96 -3.17
CA MET A 227 28.42 24.95 -4.14
C MET A 227 29.20 26.28 -4.09
N ARG A 228 30.29 26.34 -3.30
CA ARG A 228 31.26 27.45 -3.28
C ARG A 228 32.34 27.19 -4.30
#